data_4339c8fe8f1f6d8be23b0157432d2944
#
_entry.id   4339c8fe8f1f6d8be23b0157432d2944
#
_cell.length_a   1.000
_cell.length_b   1.000
_cell.length_c   1.000
_cell.angle_alpha   90.00
_cell.angle_beta   90.00
_cell.angle_gamma   90.00
#
_symmetry.space_group_name_H-M   'P 1'
#
loop_
_entity.id
_entity.type
_entity.pdbx_description
1 polymer ?
#
loop_
_entity_poly.entity_id
_entity_poly.type
_entity_poly.pdbx_seq_one_letter_code
_entity_poly.pdbx_strand_id
1 'polypeptide(L)'
;MLEKKIAALDRIYAVYDGFCTTLDMACKKYCAHCCTTNVTLTTLEGYKIVNHLLAAGKMDIIDGLKHRDASTCYRPQVSTNRLAELYAAEAKVPQEEMATDWEECSLLAKNVCTIYDLRPFGCRCFFSRRNCAETRYADIDEFTASVNTVFLQTIEHLDADGCSGNLIDVLQVMASKDNRRAYAKNRLKCETNGLIVNWSLKVLMIPPEHRTKMEPILQELRQIKI
;
A
#
# COMPACT_ATOMS: atom_id res chain seq x y z
N MET A 1 7.67 10.61 -17.51
CA MET A 1 7.86 10.63 -16.04
C MET A 1 7.05 9.52 -15.38
N LEU A 2 5.74 9.44 -15.56
CA LEU A 2 4.88 8.44 -14.91
C LEU A 2 5.28 6.98 -15.21
N GLU A 3 5.58 6.65 -16.46
CA GLU A 3 6.07 5.31 -16.86
C GLU A 3 7.35 4.89 -16.10
N LYS A 4 8.26 5.84 -15.88
CA LYS A 4 9.45 5.58 -15.08
C LYS A 4 9.11 5.31 -13.62
N LYS A 5 8.14 6.04 -13.02
CA LYS A 5 7.66 5.78 -11.66
C LYS A 5 7.02 4.37 -11.57
N ILE A 6 6.23 3.96 -12.57
CA ILE A 6 5.63 2.61 -12.62
C ILE A 6 6.71 1.53 -12.71
N ALA A 7 7.70 1.71 -13.57
CA ALA A 7 8.82 0.77 -13.69
C ALA A 7 9.67 0.70 -12.40
N ALA A 8 9.86 1.84 -11.71
CA ALA A 8 10.53 1.88 -10.41
C ALA A 8 9.70 1.14 -9.33
N LEU A 9 8.37 1.32 -9.31
CA LEU A 9 7.47 0.59 -8.42
C LEU A 9 7.56 -0.92 -8.63
N ASP A 10 7.63 -1.40 -9.88
CA ASP A 10 7.80 -2.82 -10.20
C ASP A 10 9.13 -3.37 -9.66
N ARG A 11 10.19 -2.57 -9.74
CA ARG A 11 11.50 -2.96 -9.19
C ARG A 11 11.49 -2.97 -7.67
N ILE A 12 10.83 -2.01 -7.01
CA ILE A 12 10.63 -2.01 -5.55
C ILE A 12 9.90 -3.28 -5.12
N TYR A 13 8.83 -3.66 -5.82
CA TYR A 13 8.11 -4.89 -5.55
C TYR A 13 8.99 -6.13 -5.74
N ALA A 14 9.83 -6.18 -6.78
CA ALA A 14 10.74 -7.29 -7.02
C ALA A 14 11.78 -7.44 -5.89
N VAL A 15 12.32 -6.34 -5.35
CA VAL A 15 13.21 -6.37 -4.18
C VAL A 15 12.46 -6.95 -2.96
N TYR A 16 11.22 -6.51 -2.73
CA TYR A 16 10.41 -7.03 -1.64
C TYR A 16 10.07 -8.51 -1.81
N ASP A 17 9.69 -8.93 -3.01
CA ASP A 17 9.40 -10.34 -3.31
C ASP A 17 10.67 -11.21 -3.08
N GLY A 18 11.86 -10.69 -3.43
CA GLY A 18 13.15 -11.32 -3.11
C GLY A 18 13.34 -11.50 -1.59
N PHE A 19 13.08 -10.45 -0.80
CA PHE A 19 13.12 -10.55 0.66
C PHE A 19 12.12 -11.59 1.18
N CYS A 20 10.90 -11.62 0.65
CA CYS A 20 9.87 -12.59 1.06
C CYS A 20 10.28 -14.05 0.83
N THR A 21 11.16 -14.35 -0.14
CA THR A 21 11.66 -15.72 -0.35
C THR A 21 12.50 -16.25 0.82
N THR A 22 13.01 -15.36 1.66
CA THR A 22 13.81 -15.71 2.85
C THR A 22 12.96 -15.97 4.09
N LEU A 23 11.63 -15.76 4.00
CA LEU A 23 10.72 -15.85 5.13
C LEU A 23 9.96 -17.18 5.13
N ASP A 24 9.76 -17.72 6.32
CA ASP A 24 8.83 -18.84 6.50
C ASP A 24 7.41 -18.28 6.69
N MET A 25 6.54 -18.51 5.70
CA MET A 25 5.19 -17.96 5.65
C MET A 25 4.14 -19.05 5.61
N ALA A 26 3.17 -18.99 6.52
CA ALA A 26 2.00 -19.87 6.51
C ALA A 26 0.95 -19.50 5.45
N CYS A 27 1.05 -18.29 4.89
CA CYS A 27 0.10 -17.80 3.89
C CYS A 27 0.15 -18.60 2.60
N LYS A 28 -1.02 -19.03 2.13
CA LYS A 28 -1.19 -19.83 0.91
C LYS A 28 -2.21 -19.16 -0.01
N LYS A 29 -2.22 -19.56 -1.28
CA LYS A 29 -3.32 -19.22 -2.20
C LYS A 29 -4.65 -19.64 -1.54
N TYR A 30 -5.66 -18.81 -1.66
CA TYR A 30 -6.97 -18.93 -1.01
C TYR A 30 -7.01 -18.58 0.50
N CYS A 31 -5.91 -18.14 1.10
CA CYS A 31 -5.95 -17.52 2.41
C CYS A 31 -6.48 -16.09 2.28
N ALA A 32 -7.60 -15.78 2.94
CA ALA A 32 -8.28 -14.50 2.83
C ALA A 32 -8.49 -13.78 4.19
N HIS A 33 -7.93 -14.28 5.28
CA HIS A 33 -8.17 -13.76 6.63
C HIS A 33 -7.76 -12.29 6.83
N CYS A 34 -6.73 -11.82 6.12
CA CYS A 34 -6.30 -10.42 6.15
C CYS A 34 -6.89 -9.56 5.02
N CYS A 35 -7.75 -10.14 4.17
CA CYS A 35 -8.36 -9.42 3.05
C CYS A 35 -9.60 -8.67 3.54
N THR A 36 -9.39 -7.51 4.11
CA THR A 36 -10.43 -6.64 4.65
C THR A 36 -10.45 -5.28 3.95
N THR A 37 -11.38 -4.43 4.32
CA THR A 37 -11.48 -3.04 3.86
C THR A 37 -10.39 -2.12 4.41
N ASN A 38 -9.48 -2.64 5.25
CA ASN A 38 -8.46 -1.89 5.97
C ASN A 38 -7.08 -1.87 5.28
N VAL A 39 -7.05 -1.63 3.99
CA VAL A 39 -5.80 -1.55 3.23
C VAL A 39 -5.63 -0.16 2.65
N THR A 40 -4.42 0.39 2.76
CA THR A 40 -4.04 1.67 2.16
C THR A 40 -3.08 1.46 1.00
N LEU A 41 -3.08 2.39 0.05
CA LEU A 41 -2.14 2.43 -1.07
C LEU A 41 -1.94 3.87 -1.56
N THR A 42 -0.92 4.05 -2.40
CA THR A 42 -0.66 5.31 -3.09
C THR A 42 -1.46 5.43 -4.39
N THR A 43 -1.61 6.66 -4.88
CA THR A 43 -2.23 6.92 -6.19
C THR A 43 -1.44 6.30 -7.35
N LEU A 44 -0.12 6.13 -7.22
CA LEU A 44 0.71 5.43 -8.21
C LEU A 44 0.30 3.95 -8.34
N GLU A 45 0.12 3.28 -7.22
CA GLU A 45 -0.35 1.89 -7.18
C GLU A 45 -1.76 1.77 -7.73
N GLY A 46 -2.66 2.66 -7.30
CA GLY A 46 -4.04 2.71 -7.81
C GLY A 46 -4.10 2.96 -9.32
N TYR A 47 -3.30 3.89 -9.84
CA TYR A 47 -3.18 4.15 -11.27
C TYR A 47 -2.74 2.91 -12.05
N LYS A 48 -1.72 2.21 -11.55
CA LYS A 48 -1.22 0.97 -12.15
C LYS A 48 -2.30 -0.12 -12.19
N ILE A 49 -2.99 -0.35 -11.08
CA ILE A 49 -4.05 -1.36 -10.96
C ILE A 49 -5.18 -1.05 -11.95
N VAL A 50 -5.72 0.17 -11.92
CA VAL A 50 -6.86 0.56 -12.75
C VAL A 50 -6.52 0.51 -14.23
N ASN A 51 -5.36 0.98 -14.66
CA ASN A 51 -4.96 0.89 -16.07
C ASN A 51 -4.80 -0.56 -16.54
N HIS A 52 -4.28 -1.45 -15.69
CA HIS A 52 -4.21 -2.87 -16.04
C HIS A 52 -5.61 -3.49 -16.19
N LEU A 53 -6.54 -3.19 -15.26
CA LEU A 53 -7.92 -3.68 -15.34
C LEU A 53 -8.64 -3.15 -16.58
N LEU A 54 -8.45 -1.87 -16.92
CA LEU A 54 -8.99 -1.27 -18.13
C LEU A 54 -8.46 -1.95 -19.41
N ALA A 55 -7.13 -2.16 -19.48
CA ALA A 55 -6.51 -2.82 -20.60
C ALA A 55 -6.95 -4.29 -20.75
N ALA A 56 -7.25 -4.96 -19.63
CA ALA A 56 -7.76 -6.32 -19.60
C ALA A 56 -9.27 -6.45 -19.85
N GLY A 57 -10.00 -5.33 -20.04
CA GLY A 57 -11.45 -5.32 -20.20
C GLY A 57 -12.26 -5.74 -18.96
N LYS A 58 -11.63 -5.66 -17.76
CA LYS A 58 -12.24 -6.07 -16.48
C LYS A 58 -12.90 -4.88 -15.75
N MET A 59 -13.77 -4.17 -16.46
CA MET A 59 -14.44 -2.98 -15.91
C MET A 59 -15.47 -3.33 -14.82
N ASP A 60 -16.03 -4.53 -14.86
CA ASP A 60 -16.94 -5.07 -13.86
C ASP A 60 -16.36 -5.03 -12.44
N ILE A 61 -15.05 -5.28 -12.28
CA ILE A 61 -14.36 -5.18 -11.01
C ILE A 61 -14.41 -3.75 -10.48
N ILE A 62 -14.15 -2.75 -11.36
CA ILE A 62 -14.16 -1.33 -10.97
C ILE A 62 -15.58 -0.85 -10.69
N ASP A 63 -16.53 -1.28 -11.49
CA ASP A 63 -17.95 -0.91 -11.33
C ASP A 63 -18.51 -1.48 -10.02
N GLY A 64 -18.10 -2.68 -9.63
CA GLY A 64 -18.43 -3.28 -8.33
C GLY A 64 -17.97 -2.44 -7.13
N LEU A 65 -16.84 -1.72 -7.26
CA LEU A 65 -16.32 -0.85 -6.19
C LEU A 65 -17.19 0.39 -5.95
N LYS A 66 -17.87 0.91 -6.98
CA LYS A 66 -18.71 2.12 -6.89
C LYS A 66 -19.97 1.94 -6.05
N HIS A 67 -20.40 0.71 -5.84
CA HIS A 67 -21.63 0.37 -5.11
C HIS A 67 -21.39 0.01 -3.63
N ARG A 68 -20.16 0.13 -3.13
CA ARG A 68 -19.83 -0.21 -1.74
C ARG A 68 -19.78 1.03 -0.86
N ASP A 69 -20.28 0.88 0.38
CA ASP A 69 -20.18 1.94 1.38
C ASP A 69 -18.74 2.11 1.86
N ALA A 70 -18.17 3.27 1.55
CA ALA A 70 -16.81 3.61 1.98
C ALA A 70 -16.73 4.07 3.45
N SER A 71 -17.86 4.17 4.16
CA SER A 71 -17.89 4.63 5.57
C SER A 71 -17.26 3.63 6.54
N THR A 72 -17.21 2.34 6.16
CA THR A 72 -16.61 1.25 6.97
C THR A 72 -15.11 1.06 6.70
N CYS A 73 -14.51 1.90 5.87
CA CYS A 73 -13.10 1.77 5.49
C CYS A 73 -12.20 2.62 6.38
N TYR A 74 -11.05 2.08 6.80
CA TYR A 74 -10.01 2.86 7.45
C TYR A 74 -9.49 3.95 6.51
N ARG A 75 -9.46 5.19 6.97
CA ARG A 75 -8.91 6.34 6.26
C ARG A 75 -7.78 6.94 7.06
N PRO A 76 -6.53 6.88 6.57
CA PRO A 76 -5.39 7.45 7.27
C PRO A 76 -5.54 8.98 7.37
N GLN A 77 -5.15 9.54 8.50
CA GLN A 77 -5.10 11.00 8.72
C GLN A 77 -3.74 11.59 8.39
N VAL A 78 -2.72 10.76 8.37
CA VAL A 78 -1.33 11.16 8.11
C VAL A 78 -0.64 10.09 7.26
N SER A 79 0.20 10.51 6.33
CA SER A 79 0.97 9.59 5.51
C SER A 79 2.17 9.02 6.28
N THR A 80 2.71 7.88 5.83
CA THR A 80 3.80 7.18 6.52
C THR A 80 5.06 8.05 6.64
N ASN A 81 5.42 8.79 5.59
CA ASN A 81 6.59 9.68 5.62
C ASN A 81 6.36 10.92 6.50
N ARG A 82 5.12 11.45 6.50
CA ARG A 82 4.78 12.54 7.40
C ARG A 82 4.79 12.08 8.86
N LEU A 83 4.29 10.88 9.14
CA LEU A 83 4.34 10.27 10.47
C LEU A 83 5.79 10.15 10.96
N ALA A 84 6.72 9.69 10.10
CA ALA A 84 8.15 9.61 10.42
C ALA A 84 8.76 10.97 10.81
N GLU A 85 8.39 12.03 10.09
CA GLU A 85 8.84 13.39 10.42
C GLU A 85 8.27 13.88 11.77
N LEU A 86 7.00 13.57 12.04
CA LEU A 86 6.37 13.95 13.33
C LEU A 86 7.06 13.27 14.51
N TYR A 87 7.35 11.96 14.40
CA TYR A 87 8.11 11.25 15.44
C TYR A 87 9.53 11.80 15.61
N ALA A 88 10.23 12.08 14.53
CA ALA A 88 11.59 12.64 14.60
C ALA A 88 11.64 14.05 15.21
N ALA A 89 10.54 14.79 15.08
CA ALA A 89 10.40 16.14 15.66
C ALA A 89 9.77 16.14 17.06
N GLU A 90 9.49 14.96 17.65
CA GLU A 90 8.74 14.81 18.91
C GLU A 90 7.41 15.57 18.91
N ALA A 91 6.80 15.71 17.74
CA ALA A 91 5.55 16.45 17.55
C ALA A 91 4.33 15.59 17.86
N LYS A 92 3.20 16.23 18.12
CA LYS A 92 1.94 15.54 18.37
C LYS A 92 1.50 14.78 17.10
N VAL A 93 1.34 13.46 17.24
CA VAL A 93 0.80 12.60 16.20
C VAL A 93 -0.74 12.57 16.29
N PRO A 94 -1.46 12.68 15.16
CA PRO A 94 -2.90 12.47 15.16
C PRO A 94 -3.26 11.09 15.75
N GLN A 95 -4.28 11.05 16.58
CA GLN A 95 -4.82 9.78 17.06
C GLN A 95 -5.70 9.21 15.96
N GLU A 96 -5.32 8.06 15.43
CA GLU A 96 -6.14 7.34 14.47
C GLU A 96 -7.13 6.44 15.19
N GLU A 97 -8.42 6.62 14.92
CA GLU A 97 -9.45 5.73 15.38
C GLU A 97 -9.35 4.42 14.59
N MET A 98 -8.99 3.34 15.26
CA MET A 98 -9.03 2.01 14.66
C MET A 98 -10.45 1.49 14.75
N ALA A 99 -11.11 1.36 13.59
CA ALA A 99 -12.37 0.63 13.54
C ALA A 99 -12.13 -0.83 13.97
N THR A 100 -13.07 -1.39 14.72
CA THR A 100 -12.97 -2.76 15.26
C THR A 100 -13.60 -3.80 14.33
N ASP A 101 -14.53 -3.37 13.49
CA ASP A 101 -15.30 -4.25 12.61
C ASP A 101 -14.93 -3.98 11.14
N TRP A 102 -14.00 -4.81 10.63
CA TRP A 102 -13.56 -4.76 9.23
C TRP A 102 -14.44 -5.63 8.36
N GLU A 103 -14.96 -5.06 7.29
CA GLU A 103 -15.65 -5.84 6.26
C GLU A 103 -14.66 -6.61 5.37
N GLU A 104 -15.16 -7.65 4.71
CA GLU A 104 -14.40 -8.37 3.70
C GLU A 104 -14.06 -7.46 2.51
N CYS A 105 -12.83 -7.58 2.01
CA CYS A 105 -12.37 -6.82 0.85
C CYS A 105 -13.29 -7.04 -0.36
N SER A 106 -13.75 -5.95 -0.98
CA SER A 106 -14.61 -6.01 -2.17
C SER A 106 -13.97 -6.65 -3.41
N LEU A 107 -12.65 -6.85 -3.39
CA LEU A 107 -11.92 -7.51 -4.46
C LEU A 107 -11.81 -9.02 -4.26
N LEU A 108 -12.41 -9.57 -3.21
CA LEU A 108 -12.50 -11.02 -3.01
C LEU A 108 -13.67 -11.63 -3.79
N ALA A 109 -13.40 -12.73 -4.48
CA ALA A 109 -14.39 -13.59 -5.08
C ALA A 109 -14.08 -15.04 -4.70
N LYS A 110 -14.94 -15.66 -3.89
CA LYS A 110 -14.75 -17.04 -3.41
C LYS A 110 -13.37 -17.28 -2.77
N ASN A 111 -12.97 -16.43 -1.85
CA ASN A 111 -11.66 -16.41 -1.18
C ASN A 111 -10.45 -16.22 -2.13
N VAL A 112 -10.66 -15.71 -3.34
CA VAL A 112 -9.58 -15.39 -4.29
C VAL A 112 -9.60 -13.90 -4.57
N CYS A 113 -8.45 -13.23 -4.39
CA CYS A 113 -8.29 -11.85 -4.78
C CYS A 113 -8.34 -11.71 -6.32
N THR A 114 -9.27 -10.92 -6.85
CA THR A 114 -9.45 -10.69 -8.30
C THR A 114 -8.29 -9.93 -8.93
N ILE A 115 -7.47 -9.26 -8.11
CA ILE A 115 -6.28 -8.52 -8.52
C ILE A 115 -4.99 -9.09 -7.87
N TYR A 116 -4.93 -10.40 -7.58
CA TYR A 116 -3.85 -10.99 -6.79
C TYR A 116 -2.44 -10.59 -7.27
N ASP A 117 -2.18 -10.65 -8.56
CA ASP A 117 -0.86 -10.31 -9.13
C ASP A 117 -0.59 -8.80 -9.17
N LEU A 118 -1.64 -8.00 -9.03
CA LEU A 118 -1.58 -6.52 -9.01
C LEU A 118 -1.71 -5.95 -7.61
N ARG A 119 -1.71 -6.78 -6.57
CA ARG A 119 -1.90 -6.32 -5.19
C ARG A 119 -0.99 -5.15 -4.86
N PRO A 120 -1.52 -4.08 -4.25
CA PRO A 120 -0.70 -2.98 -3.74
C PRO A 120 0.19 -3.46 -2.60
N PHE A 121 1.17 -2.66 -2.22
CA PHE A 121 2.13 -3.04 -1.18
C PHE A 121 1.44 -3.31 0.16
N GLY A 122 0.43 -2.53 0.53
CA GLY A 122 -0.36 -2.77 1.74
C GLY A 122 -0.97 -4.17 1.82
N CYS A 123 -1.31 -4.80 0.66
CA CYS A 123 -1.73 -6.21 0.62
C CYS A 123 -0.55 -7.19 0.59
N ARG A 124 0.60 -6.82 -0.02
CA ARG A 124 1.77 -7.68 -0.14
C ARG A 124 2.47 -7.89 1.19
N CYS A 125 2.53 -6.86 2.03
CA CYS A 125 3.19 -6.91 3.33
C CYS A 125 2.35 -7.57 4.43
N PHE A 126 1.08 -7.87 4.16
CA PHE A 126 0.24 -8.64 5.08
C PHE A 126 0.46 -10.14 4.88
N PHE A 127 1.29 -10.71 5.71
CA PHE A 127 1.51 -12.16 5.81
C PHE A 127 1.73 -12.57 7.27
N SER A 128 1.80 -13.88 7.52
CA SER A 128 2.00 -14.43 8.86
C SER A 128 2.84 -15.69 8.80
N ARG A 129 3.68 -15.90 9.80
CA ARG A 129 4.42 -17.15 10.03
C ARG A 129 3.52 -18.28 10.54
N ARG A 130 2.39 -17.93 11.13
CA ARG A 130 1.40 -18.88 11.64
C ARG A 130 0.08 -18.72 10.92
N ASN A 131 -0.71 -19.78 10.94
CA ASN A 131 -2.04 -19.78 10.34
C ASN A 131 -2.98 -18.82 11.11
N CYS A 132 -3.38 -17.71 10.48
CA CYS A 132 -4.26 -16.70 11.09
C CYS A 132 -5.65 -17.25 11.44
N ALA A 133 -6.12 -18.32 10.79
CA ALA A 133 -7.36 -18.99 11.16
C ALA A 133 -7.31 -19.61 12.57
N GLU A 134 -6.12 -20.00 13.02
CA GLU A 134 -5.89 -20.60 14.33
C GLU A 134 -5.54 -19.55 15.38
N THR A 135 -4.67 -18.59 15.02
CA THR A 135 -4.16 -17.57 15.94
C THR A 135 -5.07 -16.36 16.08
N ARG A 136 -5.91 -16.06 15.08
CA ARG A 136 -6.75 -14.86 14.93
C ARG A 136 -5.97 -13.55 14.78
N TYR A 137 -4.67 -13.60 14.64
CA TYR A 137 -3.79 -12.46 14.33
C TYR A 137 -2.62 -12.89 13.44
N ALA A 138 -2.01 -11.93 12.77
CA ALA A 138 -0.80 -12.17 11.98
C ALA A 138 0.43 -12.19 12.90
N ASP A 139 1.26 -13.22 12.78
CA ASP A 139 2.54 -13.34 13.49
C ASP A 139 3.68 -12.95 12.54
N ILE A 140 4.22 -11.75 12.73
CA ILE A 140 5.40 -11.22 12.02
C ILE A 140 6.44 -10.77 13.04
N ASP A 141 7.73 -10.96 12.74
CA ASP A 141 8.79 -10.47 13.60
C ASP A 141 9.04 -8.96 13.41
N GLU A 142 9.68 -8.35 14.40
CA GLU A 142 9.93 -6.91 14.45
C GLU A 142 10.80 -6.41 13.29
N PHE A 143 11.77 -7.22 12.85
CA PHE A 143 12.61 -6.86 11.70
C PHE A 143 11.78 -6.81 10.42
N THR A 144 10.94 -7.80 10.19
CA THR A 144 10.01 -7.83 9.06
C THR A 144 9.05 -6.65 9.07
N ALA A 145 8.52 -6.27 10.23
CA ALA A 145 7.69 -5.07 10.37
C ALA A 145 8.46 -3.79 9.98
N SER A 146 9.75 -3.70 10.38
CA SER A 146 10.62 -2.59 9.99
C SER A 146 10.90 -2.57 8.47
N VAL A 147 11.11 -3.74 7.86
CA VAL A 147 11.24 -3.85 6.39
C VAL A 147 9.97 -3.35 5.71
N ASN A 148 8.80 -3.80 6.13
CA ASN A 148 7.52 -3.36 5.60
C ASN A 148 7.38 -1.83 5.66
N THR A 149 7.75 -1.23 6.78
CA THR A 149 7.72 0.24 6.96
C THR A 149 8.65 0.96 5.98
N VAL A 150 9.87 0.47 5.78
CA VAL A 150 10.83 1.06 4.81
C VAL A 150 10.28 1.01 3.38
N PHE A 151 9.62 -0.09 3.00
CA PHE A 151 9.01 -0.18 1.67
C PHE A 151 7.81 0.75 1.51
N LEU A 152 6.93 0.85 2.53
CA LEU A 152 5.83 1.83 2.54
C LEU A 152 6.36 3.25 2.35
N GLN A 153 7.40 3.64 3.11
CA GLN A 153 8.05 4.94 3.01
C GLN A 153 8.66 5.20 1.62
N THR A 154 9.29 4.17 1.04
CA THR A 154 9.93 4.27 -0.28
C THR A 154 8.89 4.42 -1.40
N ILE A 155 7.78 3.67 -1.33
CA ILE A 155 6.69 3.74 -2.31
C ILE A 155 5.97 5.09 -2.23
N GLU A 156 5.71 5.58 -1.02
CA GLU A 156 5.16 6.92 -0.83
C GLU A 156 6.09 8.00 -1.39
N HIS A 157 7.41 7.90 -1.15
CA HIS A 157 8.39 8.83 -1.70
C HIS A 157 8.40 8.83 -3.24
N LEU A 158 8.30 7.65 -3.85
CA LEU A 158 8.20 7.52 -5.31
C LEU A 158 6.98 8.27 -5.86
N ASP A 159 5.90 8.33 -5.09
CA ASP A 159 4.66 9.03 -5.41
C ASP A 159 4.49 10.33 -4.61
N ALA A 160 5.57 11.04 -4.29
CA ALA A 160 5.54 12.23 -3.43
C ALA A 160 4.65 13.38 -3.95
N ASP A 161 4.40 13.43 -5.28
CA ASP A 161 3.48 14.39 -5.89
C ASP A 161 2.02 13.89 -5.94
N GLY A 162 1.76 12.70 -5.41
CA GLY A 162 0.47 12.03 -5.39
C GLY A 162 -0.18 12.04 -4.03
N CYS A 163 -1.08 11.08 -3.84
CA CYS A 163 -1.88 10.93 -2.63
C CYS A 163 -1.84 9.48 -2.15
N SER A 164 -2.20 9.28 -0.89
CA SER A 164 -2.50 7.97 -0.31
C SER A 164 -3.89 7.96 0.29
N GLY A 165 -4.45 6.77 0.45
CA GLY A 165 -5.76 6.59 1.06
C GLY A 165 -6.16 5.13 1.15
N ASN A 166 -7.41 4.89 1.54
CA ASN A 166 -7.99 3.56 1.54
C ASN A 166 -8.02 2.96 0.13
N LEU A 167 -7.84 1.65 0.02
CA LEU A 167 -7.82 0.91 -1.25
C LEU A 167 -9.02 1.25 -2.14
N ILE A 168 -10.22 1.25 -1.57
CA ILE A 168 -11.44 1.49 -2.34
C ILE A 168 -11.50 2.95 -2.81
N ASP A 169 -11.21 3.90 -1.93
CA ASP A 169 -11.24 5.33 -2.25
C ASP A 169 -10.24 5.66 -3.38
N VAL A 170 -9.00 5.16 -3.29
CA VAL A 170 -7.98 5.38 -4.32
C VAL A 170 -8.37 4.74 -5.66
N LEU A 171 -8.89 3.50 -5.66
CA LEU A 171 -9.33 2.84 -6.88
C LEU A 171 -10.52 3.56 -7.52
N GLN A 172 -11.49 4.05 -6.74
CA GLN A 172 -12.60 4.86 -7.22
C GLN A 172 -12.13 6.17 -7.84
N VAL A 173 -11.21 6.87 -7.18
CA VAL A 173 -10.60 8.10 -7.71
C VAL A 173 -9.91 7.81 -9.04
N MET A 174 -9.12 6.74 -9.12
CA MET A 174 -8.42 6.33 -10.34
C MET A 174 -9.34 5.74 -11.41
N ALA A 175 -10.55 5.27 -11.10
CA ALA A 175 -11.54 4.85 -12.08
C ALA A 175 -11.96 5.99 -13.03
N SER A 176 -11.93 7.23 -12.54
CA SER A 176 -12.21 8.41 -13.36
C SER A 176 -11.05 8.67 -14.35
N LYS A 177 -11.39 8.77 -15.64
CA LYS A 177 -10.43 9.14 -16.69
C LYS A 177 -9.80 10.52 -16.47
N ASP A 178 -10.59 11.46 -15.95
CA ASP A 178 -10.13 12.83 -15.73
C ASP A 178 -9.18 12.90 -14.53
N ASN A 179 -9.44 12.14 -13.47
CA ASN A 179 -8.52 12.02 -12.34
C ASN A 179 -7.20 11.37 -12.75
N ARG A 180 -7.22 10.29 -13.57
CA ARG A 180 -5.98 9.70 -14.11
C ARG A 180 -5.19 10.68 -14.96
N ARG A 181 -5.87 11.50 -15.77
CA ARG A 181 -5.22 12.57 -16.56
C ARG A 181 -4.65 13.67 -15.68
N ALA A 182 -5.37 14.07 -14.63
CA ALA A 182 -4.91 15.05 -13.66
C ALA A 182 -3.69 14.54 -12.91
N TYR A 183 -3.73 13.28 -12.44
CA TYR A 183 -2.61 12.61 -11.79
C TYR A 183 -1.37 12.55 -12.68
N ALA A 184 -1.50 12.11 -13.91
CA ALA A 184 -0.39 12.05 -14.87
C ALA A 184 0.28 13.41 -15.15
N LYS A 185 -0.40 14.51 -14.83
CA LYS A 185 0.08 15.90 -14.94
C LYS A 185 0.46 16.52 -13.59
N ASN A 186 0.52 15.75 -12.52
CA ASN A 186 0.73 16.22 -11.13
C ASN A 186 -0.28 17.32 -10.72
N ARG A 187 -1.57 17.13 -11.06
CA ARG A 187 -2.66 18.09 -10.79
C ARG A 187 -3.83 17.45 -10.04
N LEU A 188 -3.69 16.22 -9.60
CA LEU A 188 -4.73 15.57 -8.79
C LEU A 188 -4.82 16.28 -7.43
N LYS A 189 -6.03 16.61 -7.01
CA LYS A 189 -6.29 17.20 -5.70
C LYS A 189 -6.68 16.10 -4.72
N CYS A 190 -5.86 15.85 -3.71
CA CYS A 190 -6.05 14.77 -2.74
C CYS A 190 -7.28 15.01 -1.86
N GLU A 191 -7.38 16.18 -1.24
CA GLU A 191 -8.37 16.53 -0.22
C GLU A 191 -9.82 16.43 -0.71
N THR A 192 -10.08 16.82 -1.96
CA THR A 192 -11.43 16.77 -2.55
C THR A 192 -11.93 15.35 -2.77
N ASN A 193 -11.06 14.35 -2.65
CA ASN A 193 -11.36 12.94 -2.87
C ASN A 193 -11.21 12.10 -1.59
N GLY A 194 -11.08 12.73 -0.43
CA GLY A 194 -10.88 12.04 0.85
C GLY A 194 -9.53 11.32 0.96
N LEU A 195 -8.54 11.75 0.18
CA LEU A 195 -7.18 11.23 0.19
C LEU A 195 -6.24 12.20 0.92
N ILE A 196 -5.14 11.68 1.44
CA ILE A 196 -4.08 12.48 2.06
C ILE A 196 -2.92 12.69 1.10
N VAL A 197 -2.24 13.83 1.22
CA VAL A 197 -1.06 14.16 0.41
C VAL A 197 0.12 13.28 0.83
N ASN A 198 0.84 12.74 -0.15
CA ASN A 198 2.09 12.03 0.07
C ASN A 198 3.23 12.99 0.43
N TRP A 199 4.21 12.48 1.15
CA TRP A 199 5.40 13.23 1.56
C TRP A 199 6.67 12.57 1.05
N SER A 200 7.66 13.42 0.73
CA SER A 200 9.00 12.92 0.40
C SER A 200 9.66 12.29 1.62
N LEU A 201 10.42 11.23 1.40
CA LEU A 201 11.18 10.55 2.43
C LEU A 201 12.34 11.44 2.93
N LYS A 202 12.32 11.81 4.19
CA LYS A 202 13.40 12.53 4.88
C LYS A 202 13.98 11.73 6.04
N VAL A 203 13.15 10.94 6.70
CA VAL A 203 13.51 10.15 7.87
C VAL A 203 13.07 8.70 7.64
N LEU A 204 14.01 7.76 7.69
CA LEU A 204 13.70 6.34 7.68
C LEU A 204 13.37 5.85 9.09
N MET A 205 12.22 5.20 9.25
CA MET A 205 11.80 4.58 10.51
C MET A 205 12.45 3.20 10.67
N ILE A 206 13.75 3.20 11.02
CA ILE A 206 14.52 1.97 11.25
C ILE A 206 15.06 1.99 12.69
N PRO A 207 14.59 1.08 13.55
CA PRO A 207 15.15 0.90 14.88
C PRO A 207 16.67 0.67 14.83
N PRO A 208 17.44 1.19 15.81
CA PRO A 208 18.91 1.07 15.81
C PRO A 208 19.41 -0.38 15.64
N GLU A 209 18.75 -1.33 16.29
CA GLU A 209 19.05 -2.77 16.26
C GLU A 209 18.85 -3.42 14.89
N HIS A 210 18.01 -2.82 14.03
CA HIS A 210 17.72 -3.33 12.70
C HIS A 210 18.61 -2.75 11.59
N ARG A 211 19.37 -1.68 11.86
CA ARG A 211 20.11 -0.92 10.83
C ARG A 211 21.08 -1.78 10.03
N THR A 212 21.90 -2.58 10.72
CA THR A 212 22.90 -3.43 10.06
C THR A 212 22.24 -4.49 9.16
N LYS A 213 21.17 -5.12 9.66
CA LYS A 213 20.42 -6.14 8.92
C LYS A 213 19.63 -5.55 7.74
N MET A 214 19.24 -4.28 7.83
CA MET A 214 18.50 -3.56 6.79
C MET A 214 19.39 -3.10 5.62
N GLU A 215 20.69 -2.91 5.84
CA GLU A 215 21.58 -2.28 4.86
C GLU A 215 21.59 -2.96 3.48
N PRO A 216 21.58 -4.30 3.32
CA PRO A 216 21.49 -4.92 2.00
C PRO A 216 20.22 -4.51 1.23
N ILE A 217 19.08 -4.46 1.91
CA ILE A 217 17.79 -4.04 1.32
C ILE A 217 17.86 -2.57 0.89
N LEU A 218 18.42 -1.72 1.73
CA LEU A 218 18.59 -0.30 1.40
C LEU A 218 19.52 -0.09 0.20
N GLN A 219 20.57 -0.90 0.06
CA GLN A 219 21.46 -0.84 -1.10
C GLN A 219 20.72 -1.20 -2.40
N GLU A 220 19.89 -2.22 -2.40
CA GLU A 220 19.08 -2.57 -3.56
C GLU A 220 18.07 -1.46 -3.91
N LEU A 221 17.38 -0.90 -2.91
CA LEU A 221 16.44 0.19 -3.12
C LEU A 221 17.11 1.46 -3.69
N ARG A 222 18.33 1.81 -3.22
CA ARG A 222 19.11 2.96 -3.73
C ARG A 222 19.55 2.79 -5.20
N GLN A 223 19.63 1.57 -5.71
CA GLN A 223 19.97 1.31 -7.11
C GLN A 223 18.80 1.54 -8.07
N ILE A 224 17.58 1.70 -7.56
CA ILE A 224 16.39 1.95 -8.34
C ILE A 224 16.39 3.43 -8.77
N LYS A 225 16.74 3.68 -10.05
CA LYS A 225 16.70 5.03 -10.63
C LYS A 225 15.28 5.39 -11.08
N ILE A 226 14.87 6.61 -10.81
CA ILE A 226 13.58 7.21 -11.21
C ILE A 226 13.75 8.12 -12.41
#